data_c63d5669419264c1205b9c1ec821785a
#
_entry.id   c63d5669419264c1205b9c1ec821785a
#
_cell.length_a   1.000
_cell.length_b   1.000
_cell.length_c   1.000
_cell.angle_alpha   90.00
_cell.angle_beta   90.00
_cell.angle_gamma   90.00
#
_symmetry.space_group_name_H-M   'P 1'
#
loop_
_entity.id
_entity.type
_entity.pdbx_description
1 polymer ?
#
loop_
_entity_poly.entity_id
_entity_poly.type
_entity_poly.pdbx_seq_one_letter_code
_entity_poly.pdbx_strand_id
1 'polypeptide(L)'
;MLSGLLASSGGSRAWAQATSPSPPAGQGLHSLFVASGKLFFGTATDTNNINDVPYQAIATNQSEFGMIVPENSQKWEVVQPTLRQFVYNNSDVVASRAKANRQLFRCHTLTWHSQLPQFISTTSWTRATLTAAIQAHIANVVGHFKGQCYSWDVVNEALADNGTFRNDVFLQTLGTDYLGISFTAAAAADPDSKLYYNDFNLETIKAKADGAVAIVKILQSANVRIDGVGFQAHFNVGQTPNKTSLVATMERFTSLGLDVTLSELDIAHTKLPATPSALEQQSRDYVSAVDACLAVPKCLGITVWQFTDKYSWIPSTFPGKGDACLFTANYTKKPAYFAVSNLLVQAAAARVQAGGTSAPASASPTVATTSSPTSFTQGSGTAAASPLPTSGGHSLLEAITAKGLGSFLLPLVGVVFLAL
;
A
#
# COMPACT_ATOMS: atom_id res chain seq x y z
N MET A 1 16.91 -64.99 45.06
CA MET A 1 15.87 -64.16 44.46
C MET A 1 16.54 -62.85 43.94
N LEU A 2 16.96 -62.81 42.69
CA LEU A 2 17.54 -61.62 42.11
C LEU A 2 16.47 -60.88 41.31
N SER A 3 16.18 -59.66 41.74
CA SER A 3 15.32 -58.72 40.98
C SER A 3 16.16 -57.94 40.00
N GLY A 4 15.94 -58.19 38.71
CA GLY A 4 16.58 -57.40 37.62
C GLY A 4 15.81 -56.13 37.36
N LEU A 5 16.45 -54.95 37.49
CA LEU A 5 15.98 -53.67 36.98
C LEU A 5 16.30 -53.58 35.47
N LEU A 6 15.26 -53.47 34.67
CA LEU A 6 15.36 -53.05 33.26
C LEU A 6 15.38 -51.53 33.21
N ALA A 7 16.53 -50.97 32.83
CA ALA A 7 16.66 -49.56 32.48
C ALA A 7 16.22 -49.35 31.04
N SER A 8 15.11 -48.63 30.81
CA SER A 8 14.68 -48.16 29.47
C SER A 8 15.50 -46.96 29.07
N SER A 9 16.40 -47.11 28.13
CA SER A 9 17.11 -46.02 27.46
C SER A 9 16.18 -45.31 26.52
N GLY A 10 15.60 -44.18 26.96
CA GLY A 10 14.86 -43.23 26.11
C GLY A 10 15.83 -42.50 25.20
N GLY A 11 16.01 -42.98 24.00
CA GLY A 11 16.75 -42.32 22.97
C GLY A 11 15.99 -41.08 22.49
N SER A 12 16.44 -39.89 22.88
CA SER A 12 16.01 -38.62 22.32
C SER A 12 16.39 -38.60 20.84
N ARG A 13 15.44 -38.84 19.95
CA ARG A 13 15.64 -38.54 18.51
C ARG A 13 15.75 -37.03 18.36
N ALA A 14 16.98 -36.54 18.22
CA ALA A 14 17.24 -35.21 17.68
C ALA A 14 16.71 -35.21 16.25
N TRP A 15 15.64 -34.45 16.01
CA TRP A 15 15.19 -34.15 14.68
C TRP A 15 16.29 -33.31 14.03
N ALA A 16 16.98 -33.89 13.05
CA ALA A 16 17.87 -33.14 12.17
C ALA A 16 17.01 -32.04 11.52
N GLN A 17 17.25 -30.79 11.88
CA GLN A 17 16.78 -29.65 11.14
C GLN A 17 17.36 -29.81 9.74
N ALA A 18 16.53 -30.15 8.75
CA ALA A 18 16.89 -30.00 7.36
C ALA A 18 17.29 -28.53 7.19
N THR A 19 18.57 -28.29 7.01
CA THR A 19 19.10 -26.95 6.68
C THR A 19 18.52 -26.57 5.34
N SER A 20 17.41 -25.79 5.35
CA SER A 20 16.92 -25.15 4.14
C SER A 20 18.08 -24.31 3.58
N PRO A 21 18.40 -24.41 2.28
CA PRO A 21 19.47 -23.62 1.69
C PRO A 21 19.19 -22.15 1.98
N SER A 22 20.15 -21.46 2.59
CA SER A 22 20.09 -20.02 2.74
C SER A 22 20.07 -19.40 1.33
N PRO A 23 19.28 -18.33 1.09
CA PRO A 23 19.31 -17.66 -0.21
C PRO A 23 20.75 -17.28 -0.56
N PRO A 24 21.11 -17.25 -1.86
CA PRO A 24 22.45 -16.85 -2.29
C PRO A 24 22.83 -15.51 -1.65
N ALA A 25 24.07 -15.39 -1.19
CA ALA A 25 24.55 -14.19 -0.51
C ALA A 25 24.27 -12.93 -1.37
N GLY A 26 23.61 -11.93 -0.77
CA GLY A 26 23.28 -10.67 -1.46
C GLY A 26 21.93 -10.64 -2.18
N GLN A 27 21.14 -11.73 -2.19
CA GLN A 27 19.80 -11.71 -2.76
C GLN A 27 18.73 -11.55 -1.68
N GLY A 28 17.95 -10.44 -1.74
CA GLY A 28 16.78 -10.21 -0.93
C GLY A 28 15.48 -10.59 -1.65
N LEU A 29 14.35 -10.41 -0.96
CA LEU A 29 13.04 -10.83 -1.47
C LEU A 29 12.65 -10.16 -2.78
N HIS A 30 12.94 -8.86 -2.95
CA HIS A 30 12.65 -8.16 -4.21
C HIS A 30 13.45 -8.71 -5.38
N SER A 31 14.76 -8.90 -5.22
CA SER A 31 15.60 -9.44 -6.29
C SER A 31 15.15 -10.84 -6.74
N LEU A 32 14.77 -11.69 -5.80
CA LEU A 32 14.23 -13.02 -6.07
C LEU A 32 12.85 -12.96 -6.74
N PHE A 33 12.01 -12.04 -6.32
CA PHE A 33 10.67 -11.87 -6.89
C PHE A 33 10.73 -11.37 -8.34
N VAL A 34 11.65 -10.45 -8.64
CA VAL A 34 11.93 -10.00 -10.02
C VAL A 34 12.50 -11.16 -10.86
N ALA A 35 13.44 -11.93 -10.31
CA ALA A 35 13.98 -13.11 -10.98
C ALA A 35 12.90 -14.16 -11.32
N SER A 36 11.83 -14.25 -10.48
CA SER A 36 10.68 -15.12 -10.75
C SER A 36 9.68 -14.54 -11.77
N GLY A 37 9.94 -13.33 -12.31
CA GLY A 37 9.14 -12.71 -13.39
C GLY A 37 8.09 -11.72 -12.92
N LYS A 38 8.16 -11.28 -11.69
CA LYS A 38 7.27 -10.27 -11.11
C LYS A 38 7.93 -8.89 -11.06
N LEU A 39 7.18 -7.85 -10.76
CA LEU A 39 7.68 -6.49 -10.85
C LEU A 39 8.34 -6.01 -9.56
N PHE A 40 7.71 -6.23 -8.40
CA PHE A 40 8.23 -5.75 -7.12
C PHE A 40 7.81 -6.62 -5.93
N PHE A 41 8.70 -6.66 -4.93
CA PHE A 41 8.38 -6.98 -3.55
C PHE A 41 8.71 -5.74 -2.72
N GLY A 42 7.74 -5.20 -2.00
CA GLY A 42 7.83 -3.90 -1.33
C GLY A 42 7.48 -3.94 0.14
N THR A 43 7.61 -2.79 0.80
CA THR A 43 7.19 -2.60 2.19
C THR A 43 6.55 -1.24 2.39
N ALA A 44 5.59 -1.17 3.31
CA ALA A 44 5.13 0.09 3.85
C ALA A 44 6.16 0.65 4.85
N THR A 45 6.22 1.98 4.99
CA THR A 45 7.07 2.72 5.91
C THR A 45 6.51 4.11 6.17
N ASP A 46 7.02 4.83 7.17
CA ASP A 46 6.69 6.24 7.36
C ASP A 46 7.82 7.00 8.06
N THR A 47 7.57 8.26 8.42
CA THR A 47 8.58 9.16 9.03
C THR A 47 8.92 8.82 10.47
N ASN A 48 8.07 8.09 11.18
CA ASN A 48 8.30 7.67 12.58
C ASN A 48 9.52 6.75 12.76
N ASN A 49 9.97 6.09 11.69
CA ASN A 49 11.11 5.17 11.70
C ASN A 49 12.35 5.72 10.98
N ILE A 50 12.33 7.02 10.60
CA ILE A 50 13.35 7.62 9.73
C ILE A 50 14.74 7.67 10.36
N ASN A 51 14.81 7.80 11.69
CA ASN A 51 16.05 7.89 12.45
C ASN A 51 16.51 6.52 13.00
N ASP A 52 15.77 5.45 12.71
CA ASP A 52 16.14 4.10 13.11
C ASP A 52 17.12 3.51 12.09
N VAL A 53 18.42 3.64 12.38
CA VAL A 53 19.48 3.23 11.45
C VAL A 53 19.38 1.76 11.03
N PRO A 54 19.19 0.77 11.94
CA PRO A 54 18.97 -0.62 11.54
C PRO A 54 17.75 -0.84 10.66
N TYR A 55 16.66 -0.13 10.94
CA TYR A 55 15.46 -0.16 10.10
C TYR A 55 15.78 0.33 8.68
N GLN A 56 16.41 1.49 8.58
CA GLN A 56 16.72 2.10 7.31
C GLN A 56 17.67 1.25 6.46
N ALA A 57 18.64 0.57 7.08
CA ALA A 57 19.55 -0.34 6.38
C ALA A 57 18.82 -1.48 5.66
N ILE A 58 17.65 -1.89 6.16
CA ILE A 58 16.81 -2.93 5.55
C ILE A 58 15.80 -2.31 4.58
N ALA A 59 15.05 -1.29 5.01
CA ALA A 59 13.98 -0.67 4.22
C ALA A 59 14.50 -0.04 2.92
N THR A 60 15.70 0.54 2.92
CA THR A 60 16.32 1.17 1.76
C THR A 60 17.15 0.21 0.90
N ASN A 61 17.29 -1.04 1.31
CA ASN A 61 17.96 -2.06 0.52
C ASN A 61 17.06 -2.51 -0.63
N GLN A 62 17.37 -2.02 -1.84
CA GLN A 62 16.61 -2.34 -3.06
C GLN A 62 16.55 -3.85 -3.33
N SER A 63 17.53 -4.65 -2.90
CA SER A 63 17.47 -6.10 -3.04
C SER A 63 16.36 -6.73 -2.19
N GLU A 64 16.07 -6.15 -1.01
CA GLU A 64 14.99 -6.62 -0.13
C GLU A 64 13.63 -6.03 -0.54
N PHE A 65 13.57 -4.71 -0.80
CA PHE A 65 12.33 -4.01 -1.11
C PHE A 65 12.51 -3.08 -2.32
N GLY A 66 11.82 -3.38 -3.40
CA GLY A 66 11.85 -2.58 -4.63
C GLY A 66 10.71 -1.58 -4.74
N MET A 67 9.79 -1.56 -3.77
CA MET A 67 8.70 -0.58 -3.69
C MET A 67 8.51 -0.12 -2.24
N ILE A 68 8.20 1.16 -2.08
CA ILE A 68 7.88 1.82 -0.82
C ILE A 68 6.47 2.38 -0.88
N VAL A 69 5.74 2.27 0.24
CA VAL A 69 4.39 2.84 0.43
C VAL A 69 4.39 3.64 1.74
N PRO A 70 3.93 4.90 1.77
CA PRO A 70 3.72 5.63 3.01
C PRO A 70 2.49 5.09 3.74
N GLU A 71 2.63 4.76 5.04
CA GLU A 71 1.51 4.22 5.82
C GLU A 71 0.45 5.26 6.15
N ASN A 72 0.88 6.49 6.49
CA ASN A 72 0.01 7.54 6.99
C ASN A 72 0.25 8.90 6.36
N SER A 73 1.49 9.22 6.01
CA SER A 73 1.92 10.57 5.64
C SER A 73 1.27 11.14 4.36
N GLN A 74 0.61 10.30 3.54
CA GLN A 74 -0.16 10.75 2.37
C GLN A 74 -1.68 10.67 2.57
N LYS A 75 -2.18 10.25 3.73
CA LYS A 75 -3.63 10.19 4.01
C LYS A 75 -4.21 11.59 4.06
N TRP A 76 -5.49 11.73 3.70
CA TRP A 76 -6.14 13.04 3.48
C TRP A 76 -6.00 13.99 4.68
N GLU A 77 -6.24 13.52 5.91
CA GLU A 77 -6.11 14.36 7.10
C GLU A 77 -4.70 14.93 7.32
N VAL A 78 -3.67 14.21 6.83
CA VAL A 78 -2.26 14.62 6.98
C VAL A 78 -1.87 15.61 5.90
N VAL A 79 -2.18 15.31 4.62
CA VAL A 79 -1.75 16.16 3.50
C VAL A 79 -2.64 17.37 3.27
N GLN A 80 -3.87 17.38 3.80
CA GLN A 80 -4.80 18.51 3.71
C GLN A 80 -5.58 18.67 5.01
N PRO A 81 -4.94 19.15 6.09
CA PRO A 81 -5.59 19.28 7.40
C PRO A 81 -6.74 20.29 7.44
N THR A 82 -6.76 21.26 6.53
CA THR A 82 -7.85 22.23 6.35
C THR A 82 -8.20 22.38 4.86
N LEU A 83 -9.37 22.93 4.58
CA LEU A 83 -9.90 23.04 3.20
C LEU A 83 -8.93 23.73 2.21
N ARG A 84 -8.08 24.62 2.66
CA ARG A 84 -7.19 25.43 1.81
C ARG A 84 -5.71 25.22 2.07
N GLN A 85 -5.34 24.34 2.99
CA GLN A 85 -3.94 24.12 3.36
C GLN A 85 -3.51 22.71 2.96
N PHE A 86 -2.44 22.63 2.18
CA PHE A 86 -1.76 21.39 1.84
C PHE A 86 -0.39 21.35 2.52
N VAL A 87 -0.02 20.17 3.05
CA VAL A 87 1.22 19.92 3.80
C VAL A 87 1.82 18.62 3.34
N TYR A 88 2.99 18.65 2.73
CA TYR A 88 3.62 17.48 2.14
C TYR A 88 4.92 17.04 2.82
N ASN A 89 5.38 17.77 3.85
CA ASN A 89 6.71 17.59 4.45
C ASN A 89 7.01 16.12 4.82
N ASN A 90 6.07 15.42 5.44
CA ASN A 90 6.27 14.03 5.84
C ASN A 90 6.27 13.08 4.63
N SER A 91 5.31 13.23 3.74
CA SER A 91 5.21 12.39 2.54
C SER A 91 6.37 12.64 1.56
N ASP A 92 6.86 13.89 1.44
CA ASP A 92 8.04 14.23 0.63
C ASP A 92 9.30 13.53 1.13
N VAL A 93 9.44 13.35 2.44
CA VAL A 93 10.55 12.62 3.03
C VAL A 93 10.51 11.15 2.58
N VAL A 94 9.34 10.50 2.60
CA VAL A 94 9.19 9.10 2.17
C VAL A 94 9.43 8.97 0.67
N ALA A 95 8.82 9.85 -0.13
CA ALA A 95 8.98 9.87 -1.60
C ALA A 95 10.44 10.10 -2.02
N SER A 96 11.11 11.09 -1.41
CA SER A 96 12.51 11.39 -1.68
C SER A 96 13.43 10.22 -1.34
N ARG A 97 13.13 9.49 -0.27
CA ARG A 97 13.87 8.30 0.13
C ARG A 97 13.70 7.16 -0.86
N ALA A 98 12.45 6.86 -1.28
CA ALA A 98 12.19 5.87 -2.31
C ALA A 98 12.97 6.18 -3.60
N LYS A 99 12.92 7.46 -4.04
CA LYS A 99 13.67 7.94 -5.21
C LYS A 99 15.18 7.80 -5.06
N ALA A 100 15.74 8.20 -3.92
CA ALA A 100 17.19 8.10 -3.64
C ALA A 100 17.69 6.65 -3.71
N ASN A 101 16.87 5.69 -3.30
CA ASN A 101 17.18 4.26 -3.30
C ASN A 101 16.68 3.53 -4.55
N ARG A 102 16.18 4.25 -5.58
CA ARG A 102 15.66 3.69 -6.83
C ARG A 102 14.53 2.66 -6.61
N GLN A 103 13.74 2.86 -5.57
CA GLN A 103 12.57 2.07 -5.27
C GLN A 103 11.34 2.68 -5.96
N LEU A 104 10.42 1.85 -6.44
CA LEU A 104 9.11 2.30 -6.88
C LEU A 104 8.37 2.91 -5.67
N PHE A 105 7.50 3.87 -5.95
CA PHE A 105 6.71 4.54 -4.93
C PHE A 105 5.22 4.33 -5.23
N ARG A 106 4.52 3.58 -4.37
CA ARG A 106 3.07 3.47 -4.38
C ARG A 106 2.50 4.53 -3.46
N CYS A 107 1.63 5.37 -3.99
CA CYS A 107 1.02 6.48 -3.29
C CYS A 107 -0.31 6.07 -2.68
N HIS A 108 -0.50 6.32 -1.38
CA HIS A 108 -1.60 5.83 -0.57
C HIS A 108 -2.07 6.92 0.39
N THR A 109 -3.30 7.37 0.37
CA THR A 109 -4.46 7.09 -0.49
C THR A 109 -5.27 8.38 -0.70
N LEU A 110 -6.08 8.49 -1.78
CA LEU A 110 -6.78 9.73 -2.10
C LEU A 110 -8.16 9.81 -1.46
N THR A 111 -9.10 8.94 -1.83
CA THR A 111 -10.47 8.94 -1.32
C THR A 111 -10.70 7.73 -0.42
N TRP A 112 -10.81 7.96 0.87
CA TRP A 112 -11.01 6.92 1.89
C TRP A 112 -11.95 7.43 2.97
N HIS A 113 -12.82 6.57 3.49
CA HIS A 113 -13.81 6.91 4.53
C HIS A 113 -13.21 7.17 5.92
N SER A 114 -11.96 6.75 6.14
CA SER A 114 -11.24 6.88 7.42
C SER A 114 -10.13 7.93 7.32
N GLN A 115 -9.64 8.39 8.46
CA GLN A 115 -8.59 9.40 8.60
C GLN A 115 -8.85 10.63 7.70
N LEU A 116 -10.11 11.08 7.70
CA LEU A 116 -10.57 12.28 7.02
C LEU A 116 -10.30 13.53 7.86
N PRO A 117 -9.88 14.65 7.26
CA PRO A 117 -9.77 15.90 7.98
C PRO A 117 -11.14 16.35 8.48
N GLN A 118 -11.13 17.07 9.61
CA GLN A 118 -12.37 17.48 10.28
C GLN A 118 -13.34 18.22 9.36
N PHE A 119 -12.83 19.05 8.44
CA PHE A 119 -13.69 19.80 7.52
C PHE A 119 -14.48 18.90 6.56
N ILE A 120 -13.99 17.69 6.23
CA ILE A 120 -14.76 16.73 5.42
C ILE A 120 -15.87 16.08 6.24
N SER A 121 -15.57 15.67 7.48
CA SER A 121 -16.50 14.91 8.33
C SER A 121 -17.57 15.76 9.01
N THR A 122 -17.36 17.07 9.17
CA THR A 122 -18.28 17.96 9.91
C THR A 122 -19.07 18.94 9.04
N THR A 123 -18.72 19.10 7.76
CA THR A 123 -19.42 20.02 6.85
C THR A 123 -20.68 19.37 6.29
N SER A 124 -21.78 20.14 6.24
CA SER A 124 -22.96 19.75 5.47
C SER A 124 -22.72 19.97 3.98
N TRP A 125 -22.42 18.89 3.28
CA TRP A 125 -22.06 18.93 1.88
C TRP A 125 -23.26 18.90 0.96
N THR A 126 -23.21 19.69 -0.13
CA THR A 126 -24.02 19.46 -1.32
C THR A 126 -23.24 18.62 -2.33
N ARG A 127 -23.94 18.04 -3.29
CA ARG A 127 -23.28 17.31 -4.39
C ARG A 127 -22.18 18.15 -5.07
N ALA A 128 -22.47 19.40 -5.40
CA ALA A 128 -21.53 20.29 -6.08
C ALA A 128 -20.28 20.59 -5.24
N THR A 129 -20.50 20.92 -3.95
CA THR A 129 -19.39 21.31 -3.07
C THR A 129 -18.49 20.13 -2.67
N LEU A 130 -19.03 18.92 -2.44
CA LEU A 130 -18.21 17.75 -2.16
C LEU A 130 -17.47 17.28 -3.41
N THR A 131 -18.09 17.32 -4.59
CA THR A 131 -17.41 17.06 -5.86
C THR A 131 -16.19 17.97 -6.03
N ALA A 132 -16.37 19.28 -5.84
CA ALA A 132 -15.28 20.25 -5.93
C ALA A 132 -14.18 20.00 -4.89
N ALA A 133 -14.53 19.60 -3.67
CA ALA A 133 -13.55 19.28 -2.62
C ALA A 133 -12.71 18.05 -2.98
N ILE A 134 -13.33 16.97 -3.46
CA ILE A 134 -12.61 15.75 -3.93
C ILE A 134 -11.69 16.10 -5.10
N GLN A 135 -12.19 16.83 -6.10
CA GLN A 135 -11.40 17.21 -7.27
C GLN A 135 -10.22 18.09 -6.90
N ALA A 136 -10.41 19.07 -6.03
CA ALA A 136 -9.34 19.96 -5.56
C ALA A 136 -8.29 19.20 -4.74
N HIS A 137 -8.72 18.29 -3.85
CA HIS A 137 -7.81 17.41 -3.10
C HIS A 137 -6.94 16.59 -4.04
N ILE A 138 -7.56 15.84 -4.93
CA ILE A 138 -6.86 14.93 -5.85
C ILE A 138 -5.95 15.71 -6.80
N ALA A 139 -6.42 16.81 -7.39
CA ALA A 139 -5.61 17.62 -8.29
C ALA A 139 -4.35 18.18 -7.62
N ASN A 140 -4.44 18.62 -6.36
CA ASN A 140 -3.30 19.14 -5.61
C ASN A 140 -2.35 18.00 -5.19
N VAL A 141 -2.87 16.92 -4.60
CA VAL A 141 -2.03 15.83 -4.06
C VAL A 141 -1.35 15.06 -5.20
N VAL A 142 -2.10 14.62 -6.19
CA VAL A 142 -1.53 13.90 -7.35
C VAL A 142 -0.63 14.82 -8.15
N GLY A 143 -1.00 16.10 -8.32
CA GLY A 143 -0.16 17.11 -9.00
C GLY A 143 1.18 17.32 -8.30
N HIS A 144 1.22 17.35 -6.96
CA HIS A 144 2.46 17.47 -6.18
C HIS A 144 3.40 16.26 -6.40
N PHE A 145 2.86 15.05 -6.46
CA PHE A 145 3.63 13.82 -6.66
C PHE A 145 3.71 13.36 -8.12
N LYS A 146 3.28 14.19 -9.08
CA LYS A 146 3.27 13.83 -10.49
C LYS A 146 4.61 13.30 -10.97
N GLY A 147 4.58 12.14 -11.65
CA GLY A 147 5.77 11.44 -12.15
C GLY A 147 6.64 10.78 -11.07
N GLN A 148 6.21 10.78 -9.80
CA GLN A 148 6.91 10.10 -8.71
C GLN A 148 6.20 8.80 -8.32
N CYS A 149 4.86 8.75 -8.40
CA CYS A 149 4.08 7.58 -8.03
C CYS A 149 3.99 6.58 -9.20
N TYR A 150 4.42 5.35 -8.96
CA TYR A 150 4.13 4.24 -9.85
C TYR A 150 2.62 3.98 -9.93
N SER A 151 1.94 4.04 -8.77
CA SER A 151 0.50 3.86 -8.68
C SER A 151 -0.10 4.69 -7.54
N TRP A 152 -1.41 4.97 -7.66
CA TRP A 152 -2.24 5.57 -6.63
C TRP A 152 -3.34 4.61 -6.18
N ASP A 153 -3.55 4.50 -4.89
CA ASP A 153 -4.82 4.02 -4.35
C ASP A 153 -5.83 5.16 -4.41
N VAL A 154 -6.62 5.18 -5.49
CA VAL A 154 -7.53 6.31 -5.77
C VAL A 154 -8.75 6.29 -4.86
N VAL A 155 -9.34 5.11 -4.71
CA VAL A 155 -10.41 4.84 -3.74
C VAL A 155 -10.03 3.64 -2.90
N ASN A 156 -10.05 3.84 -1.60
CA ASN A 156 -9.71 2.83 -0.60
C ASN A 156 -10.96 2.45 0.20
N GLU A 157 -11.21 1.13 0.34
CA GLU A 157 -12.20 0.55 1.26
C GLU A 157 -13.64 1.09 1.09
N ALA A 158 -14.12 1.18 -0.14
CA ALA A 158 -15.47 1.64 -0.43
C ALA A 158 -16.58 0.69 0.05
N LEU A 159 -16.23 -0.56 0.40
CA LEU A 159 -17.20 -1.60 0.69
C LEU A 159 -17.20 -2.04 2.16
N ALA A 160 -18.37 -2.30 2.69
CA ALA A 160 -18.56 -3.09 3.90
C ALA A 160 -18.36 -4.59 3.61
N ASP A 161 -18.16 -5.43 4.64
CA ASP A 161 -17.87 -6.85 4.46
C ASP A 161 -19.02 -7.66 3.82
N ASN A 162 -20.26 -7.16 3.91
CA ASN A 162 -21.38 -7.74 3.20
C ASN A 162 -21.43 -7.40 1.69
N GLY A 163 -20.42 -6.67 1.17
CA GLY A 163 -20.31 -6.29 -0.24
C GLY A 163 -21.12 -5.08 -0.66
N THR A 164 -21.84 -4.43 0.26
CA THR A 164 -22.52 -3.16 -0.01
C THR A 164 -21.55 -1.98 0.17
N PHE A 165 -21.85 -0.84 -0.47
CA PHE A 165 -21.09 0.38 -0.23
C PHE A 165 -21.18 0.81 1.23
N ARG A 166 -20.06 1.32 1.79
CA ARG A 166 -20.03 1.91 3.12
C ARG A 166 -20.92 3.15 3.17
N ASN A 167 -21.65 3.28 4.26
CA ASN A 167 -22.48 4.44 4.51
C ASN A 167 -21.64 5.60 5.07
N ASP A 168 -20.86 6.23 4.22
CA ASP A 168 -19.96 7.35 4.51
C ASP A 168 -20.43 8.65 3.85
N VAL A 169 -19.70 9.74 4.10
CA VAL A 169 -20.02 11.06 3.55
C VAL A 169 -20.05 11.08 2.02
N PHE A 170 -19.21 10.28 1.37
CA PHE A 170 -19.14 10.23 -0.09
C PHE A 170 -20.37 9.55 -0.67
N LEU A 171 -20.72 8.37 -0.17
CA LEU A 171 -21.92 7.66 -0.61
C LEU A 171 -23.20 8.44 -0.32
N GLN A 172 -23.32 9.00 0.90
CA GLN A 172 -24.51 9.76 1.32
C GLN A 172 -24.75 10.99 0.44
N THR A 173 -23.68 11.68 0.02
CA THR A 173 -23.80 12.94 -0.73
C THR A 173 -23.81 12.74 -2.24
N LEU A 174 -23.02 11.79 -2.75
CA LEU A 174 -22.74 11.63 -4.17
C LEU A 174 -23.30 10.33 -4.76
N GLY A 175 -23.80 9.40 -3.92
CA GLY A 175 -24.05 8.05 -4.40
C GLY A 175 -22.74 7.42 -4.86
N THR A 176 -22.80 6.49 -5.81
CA THR A 176 -21.60 5.82 -6.38
C THR A 176 -20.79 6.70 -7.32
N ASP A 177 -21.25 7.92 -7.65
CA ASP A 177 -20.55 8.80 -8.59
C ASP A 177 -19.20 9.30 -8.05
N TYR A 178 -18.99 9.30 -6.71
CA TYR A 178 -17.69 9.66 -6.14
C TYR A 178 -16.55 8.78 -6.67
N LEU A 179 -16.82 7.54 -7.04
CA LEU A 179 -15.84 6.65 -7.68
C LEU A 179 -15.32 7.25 -8.98
N GLY A 180 -16.25 7.55 -9.90
CA GLY A 180 -15.92 8.16 -11.20
C GLY A 180 -15.26 9.52 -11.05
N ILE A 181 -15.72 10.36 -10.12
CA ILE A 181 -15.15 11.67 -9.81
C ILE A 181 -13.68 11.52 -9.39
N SER A 182 -13.39 10.60 -8.47
CA SER A 182 -12.04 10.39 -7.93
C SER A 182 -11.08 9.86 -8.99
N PHE A 183 -11.47 8.81 -9.71
CA PHE A 183 -10.62 8.19 -10.75
C PHE A 183 -10.37 9.15 -11.92
N THR A 184 -11.38 9.91 -12.37
CA THR A 184 -11.24 10.91 -13.44
C THR A 184 -10.30 12.03 -13.02
N ALA A 185 -10.42 12.54 -11.79
CA ALA A 185 -9.54 13.59 -11.27
C ALA A 185 -8.09 13.10 -11.17
N ALA A 186 -7.87 11.87 -10.70
CA ALA A 186 -6.53 11.28 -10.60
C ALA A 186 -5.89 11.08 -11.99
N ALA A 187 -6.65 10.53 -12.95
CA ALA A 187 -6.19 10.35 -14.32
C ALA A 187 -5.82 11.67 -15.02
N ALA A 188 -6.57 12.74 -14.73
CA ALA A 188 -6.28 14.07 -15.28
C ALA A 188 -5.03 14.72 -14.66
N ALA A 189 -4.80 14.51 -13.37
CA ALA A 189 -3.67 15.10 -12.65
C ALA A 189 -2.33 14.41 -13.00
N ASP A 190 -2.33 13.07 -13.09
CA ASP A 190 -1.16 12.29 -13.53
C ASP A 190 -1.60 11.14 -14.45
N PRO A 191 -1.55 11.32 -15.79
CA PRO A 191 -1.97 10.30 -16.74
C PRO A 191 -1.05 9.07 -16.79
N ASP A 192 0.19 9.17 -16.30
CA ASP A 192 1.20 8.11 -16.39
C ASP A 192 1.16 7.16 -15.18
N SER A 193 0.65 7.60 -14.02
CA SER A 193 0.51 6.75 -12.85
C SER A 193 -0.61 5.71 -13.04
N LYS A 194 -0.44 4.54 -12.43
CA LYS A 194 -1.48 3.49 -12.40
C LYS A 194 -2.53 3.81 -11.33
N LEU A 195 -3.80 3.57 -11.63
CA LEU A 195 -4.94 3.89 -10.77
C LEU A 195 -5.58 2.62 -10.22
N TYR A 196 -5.58 2.48 -8.89
CA TYR A 196 -6.05 1.28 -8.19
C TYR A 196 -7.25 1.57 -7.30
N TYR A 197 -8.16 0.61 -7.24
CA TYR A 197 -9.07 0.40 -6.11
C TYR A 197 -8.39 -0.54 -5.11
N ASN A 198 -8.41 -0.24 -3.82
CA ASN A 198 -7.74 -1.03 -2.79
C ASN A 198 -8.71 -1.35 -1.65
N ASP A 199 -8.78 -2.63 -1.20
CA ASP A 199 -9.67 -3.02 -0.11
C ASP A 199 -9.17 -4.31 0.57
N PHE A 200 -9.60 -4.52 1.82
CA PHE A 200 -9.34 -5.73 2.61
C PHE A 200 -10.50 -6.75 2.49
N ASN A 201 -10.24 -7.98 2.90
CA ASN A 201 -11.21 -9.09 2.89
C ASN A 201 -11.78 -9.45 1.49
N LEU A 202 -11.25 -8.89 0.41
CA LEU A 202 -11.59 -9.34 -0.95
C LEU A 202 -11.20 -10.80 -1.16
N GLU A 203 -10.17 -11.24 -0.47
CA GLU A 203 -9.56 -12.57 -0.54
C GLU A 203 -10.41 -13.64 0.13
N THR A 204 -11.19 -13.26 1.13
CA THR A 204 -11.87 -14.17 2.05
C THR A 204 -13.39 -14.09 1.97
N ILE A 205 -13.94 -12.91 1.67
CA ILE A 205 -15.38 -12.66 1.66
C ILE A 205 -15.91 -12.50 0.23
N LYS A 206 -16.56 -13.56 -0.27
CA LYS A 206 -17.09 -13.58 -1.63
C LYS A 206 -18.01 -12.40 -1.95
N ALA A 207 -18.92 -12.02 -1.05
CA ALA A 207 -19.82 -10.89 -1.24
C ALA A 207 -19.06 -9.57 -1.43
N LYS A 208 -17.99 -9.35 -0.67
CA LYS A 208 -17.15 -8.16 -0.80
C LYS A 208 -16.37 -8.16 -2.12
N ALA A 209 -15.83 -9.31 -2.52
CA ALA A 209 -15.20 -9.45 -3.84
C ALA A 209 -16.21 -9.23 -4.99
N ASP A 210 -17.47 -9.66 -4.85
CA ASP A 210 -18.55 -9.38 -5.81
C ASP A 210 -18.83 -7.88 -5.91
N GLY A 211 -18.86 -7.17 -4.78
CA GLY A 211 -18.98 -5.71 -4.71
C GLY A 211 -17.81 -4.98 -5.39
N ALA A 212 -16.57 -5.44 -5.17
CA ALA A 212 -15.39 -4.86 -5.82
C ALA A 212 -15.41 -5.08 -7.35
N VAL A 213 -15.86 -6.24 -7.82
CA VAL A 213 -16.12 -6.48 -9.26
C VAL A 213 -17.19 -5.52 -9.79
N ALA A 214 -18.23 -5.21 -8.99
CA ALA A 214 -19.25 -4.22 -9.40
C ALA A 214 -18.66 -2.81 -9.51
N ILE A 215 -17.78 -2.39 -8.58
CA ILE A 215 -17.05 -1.11 -8.67
C ILE A 215 -16.28 -1.02 -9.98
N VAL A 216 -15.51 -2.05 -10.33
CA VAL A 216 -14.76 -2.09 -11.59
C VAL A 216 -15.69 -1.91 -12.79
N LYS A 217 -16.82 -2.63 -12.81
CA LYS A 217 -17.81 -2.53 -13.89
C LYS A 217 -18.46 -1.15 -13.97
N ILE A 218 -18.76 -0.51 -12.84
CA ILE A 218 -19.28 0.87 -12.79
C ILE A 218 -18.30 1.82 -13.49
N LEU A 219 -17.02 1.77 -13.14
CA LEU A 219 -15.99 2.62 -13.74
C LEU A 219 -15.82 2.32 -15.23
N GLN A 220 -15.69 1.06 -15.62
CA GLN A 220 -15.52 0.67 -17.03
C GLN A 220 -16.73 1.05 -17.89
N SER A 221 -17.96 0.87 -17.39
CA SER A 221 -19.18 1.25 -18.10
C SER A 221 -19.30 2.77 -18.30
N ALA A 222 -18.71 3.56 -17.42
CA ALA A 222 -18.63 5.01 -17.54
C ALA A 222 -17.41 5.49 -18.35
N ASN A 223 -16.62 4.59 -18.96
CA ASN A 223 -15.33 4.87 -19.60
C ASN A 223 -14.33 5.59 -18.70
N VAL A 224 -14.38 5.32 -17.39
CA VAL A 224 -13.42 5.84 -16.41
C VAL A 224 -12.27 4.85 -16.26
N ARG A 225 -11.04 5.34 -16.36
CA ARG A 225 -9.83 4.53 -16.26
C ARG A 225 -9.67 3.96 -14.86
N ILE A 226 -9.45 2.65 -14.80
CA ILE A 226 -8.98 1.90 -13.65
C ILE A 226 -7.95 0.88 -14.17
N ASP A 227 -6.77 0.81 -13.56
CA ASP A 227 -5.68 -0.05 -14.02
C ASP A 227 -5.54 -1.31 -13.18
N GLY A 228 -5.97 -1.30 -11.93
CA GLY A 228 -5.79 -2.46 -11.07
C GLY A 228 -6.62 -2.45 -9.78
N VAL A 229 -6.51 -3.58 -9.06
CA VAL A 229 -7.10 -3.79 -7.73
C VAL A 229 -6.01 -4.26 -6.77
N GLY A 230 -5.90 -3.56 -5.64
CA GLY A 230 -5.10 -3.96 -4.48
C GLY A 230 -5.93 -4.82 -3.53
N PHE A 231 -5.36 -5.95 -3.17
CA PHE A 231 -5.84 -6.84 -2.13
C PHE A 231 -4.99 -6.57 -0.89
N GLN A 232 -5.56 -5.98 0.17
CA GLN A 232 -4.77 -5.61 1.35
C GLN A 232 -4.10 -6.82 2.00
N ALA A 233 -4.77 -7.97 1.99
CA ALA A 233 -4.21 -9.25 2.47
C ALA A 233 -3.77 -9.20 3.96
N HIS A 234 -4.59 -8.56 4.81
CA HIS A 234 -4.45 -8.61 6.26
C HIS A 234 -5.05 -9.91 6.79
N PHE A 235 -4.21 -10.85 7.19
CA PHE A 235 -4.66 -12.17 7.63
C PHE A 235 -4.34 -12.45 9.09
N ASN A 236 -4.97 -13.48 9.62
CA ASN A 236 -4.55 -14.13 10.87
C ASN A 236 -3.91 -15.49 10.55
N VAL A 237 -2.93 -15.89 11.37
CA VAL A 237 -2.26 -17.19 11.26
C VAL A 237 -3.28 -18.33 11.27
N GLY A 238 -3.21 -19.21 10.27
CA GLY A 238 -4.12 -20.33 10.07
C GLY A 238 -5.46 -19.96 9.42
N GLN A 239 -5.68 -18.69 9.05
CA GLN A 239 -6.88 -18.21 8.37
C GLN A 239 -6.59 -17.65 6.96
N THR A 240 -5.36 -17.65 6.52
CA THR A 240 -4.98 -17.27 5.17
C THR A 240 -5.62 -18.22 4.15
N PRO A 241 -6.33 -17.73 3.12
CA PRO A 241 -6.86 -18.58 2.07
C PRO A 241 -5.75 -19.39 1.39
N ASN A 242 -6.09 -20.59 0.95
CA ASN A 242 -5.13 -21.39 0.19
C ASN A 242 -4.87 -20.77 -1.19
N LYS A 243 -3.74 -21.16 -1.81
CA LYS A 243 -3.30 -20.70 -3.14
C LYS A 243 -4.43 -20.72 -4.17
N THR A 244 -5.16 -21.85 -4.28
CA THR A 244 -6.22 -22.03 -5.30
C THR A 244 -7.33 -21.00 -5.14
N SER A 245 -7.77 -20.74 -3.91
CA SER A 245 -8.82 -19.76 -3.61
C SER A 245 -8.35 -18.33 -3.91
N LEU A 246 -7.11 -17.97 -3.54
CA LEU A 246 -6.53 -16.67 -3.83
C LEU A 246 -6.38 -16.44 -5.35
N VAL A 247 -5.86 -17.43 -6.08
CA VAL A 247 -5.74 -17.39 -7.55
C VAL A 247 -7.11 -17.16 -8.18
N ALA A 248 -8.11 -17.97 -7.81
CA ALA A 248 -9.46 -17.85 -8.37
C ALA A 248 -10.07 -16.47 -8.11
N THR A 249 -9.82 -15.87 -6.92
CA THR A 249 -10.31 -14.53 -6.61
C THR A 249 -9.59 -13.45 -7.43
N MET A 250 -8.26 -13.51 -7.54
CA MET A 250 -7.46 -12.57 -8.35
C MET A 250 -7.85 -12.64 -9.84
N GLU A 251 -8.10 -13.84 -10.37
CA GLU A 251 -8.46 -14.05 -11.77
C GLU A 251 -9.81 -13.41 -12.14
N ARG A 252 -10.70 -13.18 -11.19
CA ARG A 252 -11.94 -12.43 -11.41
C ARG A 252 -11.67 -11.00 -11.87
N PHE A 253 -10.61 -10.38 -11.40
CA PHE A 253 -10.23 -9.01 -11.76
C PHE A 253 -9.31 -8.98 -12.98
N THR A 254 -8.39 -9.93 -13.07
CA THR A 254 -7.51 -9.99 -14.26
C THR A 254 -8.27 -10.36 -15.53
N SER A 255 -9.39 -11.10 -15.44
CA SER A 255 -10.28 -11.36 -16.56
C SER A 255 -11.04 -10.11 -17.05
N LEU A 256 -11.13 -9.06 -16.21
CA LEU A 256 -11.64 -7.74 -16.58
C LEU A 256 -10.57 -6.82 -17.17
N GLY A 257 -9.36 -7.34 -17.42
CA GLY A 257 -8.25 -6.60 -18.00
C GLY A 257 -7.32 -5.95 -16.98
N LEU A 258 -7.60 -6.03 -15.68
CA LEU A 258 -6.88 -5.30 -14.62
C LEU A 258 -5.63 -6.04 -14.15
N ASP A 259 -4.67 -5.26 -13.65
CA ASP A 259 -3.59 -5.76 -12.83
C ASP A 259 -4.08 -5.98 -11.39
N VAL A 260 -3.42 -6.87 -10.63
CA VAL A 260 -3.68 -7.09 -9.20
C VAL A 260 -2.37 -7.05 -8.41
N THR A 261 -2.47 -6.73 -7.12
CA THR A 261 -1.34 -6.77 -6.18
C THR A 261 -1.82 -7.24 -4.81
N LEU A 262 -0.97 -7.92 -4.05
CA LEU A 262 -1.14 -8.00 -2.60
C LEU A 262 -0.53 -6.73 -2.01
N SER A 263 -1.37 -5.82 -1.56
CA SER A 263 -0.99 -4.43 -1.35
C SER A 263 -0.50 -4.10 0.06
N GLU A 264 -0.86 -4.93 1.07
CA GLU A 264 -0.62 -4.63 2.48
C GLU A 264 -0.42 -5.90 3.33
N LEU A 265 0.20 -6.92 2.74
CA LEU A 265 0.30 -8.25 3.33
C LEU A 265 0.92 -8.23 4.73
N ASP A 266 0.16 -8.65 5.71
CA ASP A 266 0.62 -9.05 7.03
C ASP A 266 -0.20 -10.25 7.56
N ILE A 267 0.39 -11.08 8.44
CA ILE A 267 -0.26 -12.30 8.94
C ILE A 267 -0.07 -12.38 10.45
N ALA A 268 -1.06 -11.89 11.18
CA ALA A 268 -1.00 -11.69 12.62
C ALA A 268 -1.23 -12.96 13.44
N HIS A 269 -0.45 -13.16 14.48
CA HIS A 269 -0.79 -14.10 15.54
C HIS A 269 -1.90 -13.53 16.41
N THR A 270 -2.92 -14.35 16.68
CA THR A 270 -4.05 -13.99 17.54
C THR A 270 -3.81 -14.29 19.02
N LYS A 271 -2.69 -14.96 19.34
CA LYS A 271 -2.21 -15.25 20.69
C LYS A 271 -0.70 -15.07 20.76
N LEU A 272 -0.23 -14.36 21.77
CA LEU A 272 1.17 -14.08 22.03
C LEU A 272 1.59 -14.60 23.41
N PRO A 273 2.85 -15.03 23.59
CA PRO A 273 3.87 -15.19 22.55
C PRO A 273 3.53 -16.30 21.56
N ALA A 274 3.98 -16.16 20.32
CA ALA A 274 3.78 -17.17 19.29
C ALA A 274 4.52 -18.48 19.63
N THR A 275 3.83 -19.62 19.52
CA THR A 275 4.47 -20.93 19.68
C THR A 275 5.28 -21.31 18.43
N PRO A 276 6.26 -22.24 18.53
CA PRO A 276 6.98 -22.73 17.36
C PRO A 276 6.07 -23.23 16.24
N SER A 277 5.01 -23.98 16.57
CA SER A 277 4.04 -24.48 15.59
C SER A 277 3.22 -23.36 14.94
N ALA A 278 2.94 -22.26 15.67
CA ALA A 278 2.26 -21.10 15.11
C ALA A 278 3.19 -20.32 14.14
N LEU A 279 4.49 -20.21 14.44
CA LEU A 279 5.48 -19.62 13.53
C LEU A 279 5.64 -20.46 12.23
N GLU A 280 5.59 -21.78 12.35
CA GLU A 280 5.57 -22.66 11.17
C GLU A 280 4.28 -22.48 10.35
N GLN A 281 3.12 -22.31 11.01
CA GLN A 281 1.87 -22.01 10.32
C GLN A 281 1.94 -20.66 9.61
N GLN A 282 2.45 -19.61 10.27
CA GLN A 282 2.66 -18.31 9.65
C GLN A 282 3.54 -18.43 8.38
N SER A 283 4.56 -19.27 8.43
CA SER A 283 5.42 -19.54 7.26
C SER A 283 4.63 -20.15 6.08
N ARG A 284 3.77 -21.13 6.37
CA ARG A 284 2.90 -21.72 5.33
C ARG A 284 1.90 -20.71 4.77
N ASP A 285 1.35 -19.87 5.62
CA ASP A 285 0.39 -18.84 5.24
C ASP A 285 1.02 -17.80 4.32
N TYR A 286 2.21 -17.28 4.64
CA TYR A 286 2.97 -16.38 3.76
C TYR A 286 3.32 -17.04 2.43
N VAL A 287 3.76 -18.30 2.44
CA VAL A 287 4.03 -19.08 1.22
C VAL A 287 2.76 -19.19 0.36
N SER A 288 1.60 -19.48 0.96
CA SER A 288 0.32 -19.56 0.23
C SER A 288 -0.02 -18.27 -0.50
N ALA A 289 0.11 -17.13 0.18
CA ALA A 289 -0.17 -15.81 -0.40
C ALA A 289 0.81 -15.45 -1.53
N VAL A 290 2.11 -15.64 -1.30
CA VAL A 290 3.15 -15.33 -2.30
C VAL A 290 3.05 -16.23 -3.51
N ASP A 291 2.83 -17.53 -3.30
CA ASP A 291 2.71 -18.51 -4.40
C ASP A 291 1.44 -18.29 -5.24
N ALA A 292 0.35 -17.78 -4.64
CA ALA A 292 -0.83 -17.36 -5.38
C ALA A 292 -0.52 -16.19 -6.32
N CYS A 293 0.20 -15.17 -5.86
CA CYS A 293 0.61 -14.06 -6.71
C CYS A 293 1.57 -14.52 -7.82
N LEU A 294 2.50 -15.42 -7.52
CA LEU A 294 3.39 -16.01 -8.55
C LEU A 294 2.60 -16.71 -9.66
N ALA A 295 1.51 -17.41 -9.32
CA ALA A 295 0.70 -18.17 -10.26
C ALA A 295 -0.16 -17.29 -11.19
N VAL A 296 -0.53 -16.07 -10.78
CA VAL A 296 -1.37 -15.16 -11.56
C VAL A 296 -0.49 -14.21 -12.39
N PRO A 297 -0.46 -14.31 -13.73
CA PRO A 297 0.43 -13.49 -14.58
C PRO A 297 0.32 -11.99 -14.33
N LYS A 298 -0.90 -11.49 -14.12
CA LYS A 298 -1.21 -10.07 -13.85
C LYS A 298 -1.15 -9.71 -12.36
N CYS A 299 -0.72 -10.59 -11.46
CA CYS A 299 -0.29 -10.19 -10.14
C CYS A 299 1.12 -9.60 -10.26
N LEU A 300 1.22 -8.28 -10.17
CA LEU A 300 2.46 -7.57 -10.46
C LEU A 300 3.42 -7.57 -9.29
N GLY A 301 2.90 -7.52 -8.07
CA GLY A 301 3.74 -7.31 -6.90
C GLY A 301 3.07 -7.62 -5.58
N ILE A 302 3.90 -7.63 -4.55
CA ILE A 302 3.50 -7.78 -3.15
C ILE A 302 4.14 -6.64 -2.36
N THR A 303 3.36 -6.00 -1.48
CA THR A 303 3.86 -5.09 -0.45
C THR A 303 3.46 -5.63 0.91
N VAL A 304 4.42 -5.83 1.82
CA VAL A 304 4.13 -6.13 3.22
C VAL A 304 3.81 -4.85 3.98
N TRP A 305 2.78 -4.88 4.87
CA TRP A 305 2.41 -3.69 5.65
C TRP A 305 3.27 -3.58 6.89
N GLN A 306 4.45 -2.98 6.72
CA GLN A 306 5.66 -3.08 7.52
C GLN A 306 6.37 -4.43 7.36
N PHE A 307 7.70 -4.39 7.40
CA PHE A 307 8.49 -5.62 7.36
C PHE A 307 8.87 -6.14 8.75
N THR A 308 8.81 -5.30 9.78
CA THR A 308 9.21 -5.62 11.15
C THR A 308 8.09 -5.43 12.16
N ASP A 309 7.99 -6.33 13.13
CA ASP A 309 7.03 -6.27 14.21
C ASP A 309 7.17 -5.01 15.09
N LYS A 310 8.34 -4.34 15.07
CA LYS A 310 8.61 -3.12 15.83
C LYS A 310 7.67 -1.96 15.49
N TYR A 311 7.30 -1.84 14.22
CA TYR A 311 6.49 -0.75 13.71
C TYR A 311 5.14 -1.22 13.16
N SER A 312 4.78 -2.49 13.38
CA SER A 312 3.49 -3.03 12.95
C SER A 312 2.33 -2.30 13.62
N TRP A 313 1.32 -1.96 12.85
CA TRP A 313 0.07 -1.34 13.32
C TRP A 313 -0.82 -2.28 14.13
N ILE A 314 -0.63 -3.59 13.97
CA ILE A 314 -1.50 -4.63 14.53
C ILE A 314 -1.65 -4.52 16.05
N PRO A 315 -0.57 -4.42 16.87
CA PRO A 315 -0.73 -4.41 18.34
C PRO A 315 -1.50 -3.19 18.87
N SER A 316 -1.40 -2.04 18.17
CA SER A 316 -2.11 -0.82 18.58
C SER A 316 -3.59 -0.86 18.20
N THR A 317 -3.95 -1.54 17.11
CA THR A 317 -5.31 -1.62 16.61
C THR A 317 -6.06 -2.82 17.18
N PHE A 318 -5.37 -3.95 17.38
CA PHE A 318 -5.93 -5.21 17.88
C PHE A 318 -5.17 -5.70 19.11
N PRO A 319 -5.49 -5.21 20.33
CA PRO A 319 -4.80 -5.61 21.55
C PRO A 319 -4.76 -7.13 21.71
N GLY A 320 -3.56 -7.68 21.99
CA GLY A 320 -3.34 -9.12 22.13
C GLY A 320 -2.97 -9.86 20.85
N LYS A 321 -3.06 -9.22 19.67
CA LYS A 321 -2.50 -9.72 18.41
C LYS A 321 -1.15 -9.05 18.12
N GLY A 322 -0.34 -9.70 17.27
CA GLY A 322 0.96 -9.13 16.84
C GLY A 322 1.83 -10.12 16.11
N ASP A 323 3.15 -9.89 16.12
CA ASP A 323 4.15 -10.70 15.43
C ASP A 323 3.76 -11.01 13.97
N ALA A 324 3.19 -9.99 13.27
CA ALA A 324 2.56 -10.16 11.97
C ALA A 324 3.56 -10.12 10.80
N CYS A 325 4.74 -9.51 11.00
CA CYS A 325 5.68 -9.19 9.93
C CYS A 325 6.71 -10.31 9.68
N LEU A 326 7.56 -10.10 8.65
CA LEU A 326 8.61 -11.06 8.25
C LEU A 326 9.87 -10.98 9.14
N PHE A 327 10.06 -9.85 9.84
CA PHE A 327 11.16 -9.64 10.79
C PHE A 327 10.60 -9.38 12.18
N THR A 328 11.34 -9.83 13.18
CA THR A 328 11.05 -9.52 14.59
C THR A 328 11.28 -8.04 14.89
N ALA A 329 10.87 -7.58 16.08
CA ALA A 329 11.09 -6.19 16.53
C ALA A 329 12.58 -5.80 16.63
N ASN A 330 13.48 -6.75 16.71
CA ASN A 330 14.94 -6.51 16.71
C ASN A 330 15.59 -6.82 15.34
N TYR A 331 14.79 -6.82 14.27
CA TYR A 331 15.24 -6.99 12.89
C TYR A 331 15.79 -8.38 12.51
N THR A 332 15.54 -9.39 13.30
CA THR A 332 15.89 -10.78 12.96
C THR A 332 14.86 -11.36 12.00
N LYS A 333 15.31 -11.98 10.92
CA LYS A 333 14.45 -12.68 9.95
C LYS A 333 13.72 -13.84 10.60
N LYS A 334 12.41 -13.91 10.43
CA LYS A 334 11.55 -14.97 10.98
C LYS A 334 11.51 -16.20 10.07
N PRO A 335 11.04 -17.37 10.54
CA PRO A 335 10.87 -18.55 9.68
C PRO A 335 10.07 -18.27 8.40
N ALA A 336 9.06 -17.39 8.45
CA ALA A 336 8.27 -16.97 7.31
C ALA A 336 9.11 -16.29 6.22
N TYR A 337 10.10 -15.45 6.59
CA TYR A 337 11.02 -14.85 5.64
C TYR A 337 11.77 -15.90 4.83
N PHE A 338 12.35 -16.90 5.50
CA PHE A 338 13.12 -17.96 4.85
C PHE A 338 12.23 -18.85 3.99
N ALA A 339 11.02 -19.15 4.43
CA ALA A 339 10.07 -19.94 3.63
C ALA A 339 9.69 -19.23 2.32
N VAL A 340 9.39 -17.92 2.38
CA VAL A 340 9.14 -17.08 1.19
C VAL A 340 10.37 -17.02 0.30
N SER A 341 11.57 -16.77 0.87
CA SER A 341 12.79 -16.71 0.11
C SER A 341 13.07 -18.02 -0.65
N ASN A 342 12.87 -19.16 0.00
CA ASN A 342 13.05 -20.48 -0.63
C ASN A 342 12.06 -20.73 -1.78
N LEU A 343 10.79 -20.33 -1.59
CA LEU A 343 9.79 -20.38 -2.67
C LEU A 343 10.24 -19.55 -3.88
N LEU A 344 10.72 -18.33 -3.65
CA LEU A 344 11.15 -17.43 -4.71
C LEU A 344 12.40 -17.94 -5.44
N VAL A 345 13.35 -18.55 -4.75
CA VAL A 345 14.52 -19.21 -5.38
C VAL A 345 14.06 -20.31 -6.31
N GLN A 346 13.10 -21.15 -5.88
CA GLN A 346 12.57 -22.23 -6.71
C GLN A 346 11.81 -21.68 -7.93
N ALA A 347 10.99 -20.63 -7.74
CA ALA A 347 10.26 -20.02 -8.84
C ALA A 347 11.19 -19.35 -9.87
N ALA A 348 12.25 -18.69 -9.42
CA ALA A 348 13.26 -18.09 -10.30
C ALA A 348 14.01 -19.19 -11.11
N ALA A 349 14.40 -20.29 -10.47
CA ALA A 349 15.04 -21.40 -11.13
C ALA A 349 14.13 -22.08 -12.18
N ALA A 350 12.86 -22.29 -11.84
CA ALA A 350 11.85 -22.85 -12.76
C ALA A 350 11.65 -21.96 -14.00
N ARG A 351 11.65 -20.63 -13.80
CA ARG A 351 11.52 -19.67 -14.91
C ARG A 351 12.71 -19.75 -15.88
N VAL A 352 13.93 -19.84 -15.36
CA VAL A 352 15.14 -19.99 -16.20
C VAL A 352 15.07 -21.29 -17.01
N GLN A 353 14.66 -22.41 -16.39
CA GLN A 353 14.49 -23.70 -17.09
C GLN A 353 13.43 -23.65 -18.18
N ALA A 354 12.37 -22.83 -18.01
CA ALA A 354 11.34 -22.62 -19.01
C ALA A 354 11.75 -21.67 -20.16
N GLY A 355 13.03 -21.26 -20.25
CA GLY A 355 13.56 -20.38 -21.30
C GLY A 355 13.30 -18.90 -21.05
N GLY A 356 12.85 -18.52 -19.86
CA GLY A 356 12.76 -17.13 -19.45
C GLY A 356 14.14 -16.52 -19.26
N THR A 357 14.40 -15.35 -19.85
CA THR A 357 15.64 -14.60 -19.57
C THR A 357 15.67 -14.18 -18.10
N SER A 358 16.78 -14.39 -17.41
CA SER A 358 17.04 -13.74 -16.13
C SER A 358 17.03 -12.24 -16.39
N ALA A 359 16.07 -11.51 -15.80
CA ALA A 359 16.07 -10.06 -15.90
C ALA A 359 17.38 -9.52 -15.33
N PRO A 360 18.08 -8.58 -15.99
CA PRO A 360 19.22 -7.93 -15.41
C PRO A 360 18.79 -7.22 -14.13
N ALA A 361 19.59 -7.31 -13.08
CA ALA A 361 19.32 -6.76 -11.75
C ALA A 361 19.29 -5.23 -11.70
N SER A 362 18.87 -4.55 -12.76
CA SER A 362 18.75 -3.07 -12.83
C SER A 362 18.05 -2.67 -14.14
N ALA A 363 16.75 -2.68 -14.13
CA ALA A 363 15.96 -1.87 -15.07
C ALA A 363 15.01 -1.00 -14.24
N SER A 364 15.50 0.18 -13.84
CA SER A 364 14.61 1.28 -13.48
C SER A 364 13.72 1.56 -14.69
N PRO A 365 12.41 1.73 -14.54
CA PRO A 365 11.58 2.24 -15.62
C PRO A 365 12.11 3.63 -15.98
N THR A 366 12.73 3.75 -17.14
CA THR A 366 13.11 5.03 -17.72
C THR A 366 11.79 5.72 -18.08
N VAL A 367 11.42 6.74 -17.32
CA VAL A 367 10.44 7.72 -17.76
C VAL A 367 11.05 8.36 -19.01
N ALA A 368 10.48 8.07 -20.16
CA ALA A 368 10.92 8.63 -21.42
C ALA A 368 10.66 10.14 -21.41
N THR A 369 11.68 10.92 -21.09
CA THR A 369 11.68 12.36 -21.38
C THR A 369 11.91 12.53 -22.87
N THR A 370 10.84 12.70 -23.64
CA THR A 370 10.91 13.19 -25.00
C THR A 370 11.28 14.68 -24.97
N SER A 371 12.57 14.97 -24.96
CA SER A 371 13.09 16.29 -25.25
C SER A 371 13.25 16.42 -26.78
N SER A 372 12.30 17.06 -27.42
CA SER A 372 12.49 17.56 -28.79
C SER A 372 13.37 18.81 -28.74
N PRO A 373 14.46 18.88 -29.50
CA PRO A 373 15.23 20.11 -29.63
C PRO A 373 14.53 21.03 -30.63
N THR A 374 13.84 22.05 -30.16
CA THR A 374 13.45 23.20 -30.97
C THR A 374 14.60 24.21 -31.00
N SER A 375 15.29 24.26 -32.12
CA SER A 375 16.24 25.30 -32.43
C SER A 375 15.49 26.62 -32.65
N PHE A 376 15.68 27.59 -31.75
CA PHE A 376 15.26 28.96 -31.98
C PHE A 376 16.42 29.76 -32.58
N THR A 377 16.26 30.19 -33.82
CA THR A 377 17.03 31.23 -34.47
C THR A 377 16.72 32.57 -33.82
N GLN A 378 17.77 33.28 -33.39
CA GLN A 378 17.70 34.68 -32.95
C GLN A 378 17.30 35.59 -34.11
N GLY A 379 16.16 36.27 -33.97
CA GLY A 379 15.76 37.42 -34.73
C GLY A 379 15.74 38.65 -33.82
N SER A 380 16.65 39.57 -34.01
CA SER A 380 16.68 40.88 -33.36
C SER A 380 15.57 41.77 -33.90
N GLY A 381 14.67 42.20 -33.00
CA GLY A 381 13.62 43.18 -33.33
C GLY A 381 13.28 43.99 -32.10
N THR A 382 13.75 45.24 -32.08
CA THR A 382 13.39 46.30 -31.13
C THR A 382 11.95 46.76 -31.35
N ALA A 383 11.10 46.76 -30.31
CA ALA A 383 9.89 47.58 -30.29
C ALA A 383 9.42 47.88 -28.86
N ALA A 384 9.02 49.10 -28.71
CA ALA A 384 8.70 49.94 -27.60
C ALA A 384 7.68 49.46 -26.56
N ALA A 385 7.87 49.96 -25.35
CA ALA A 385 6.96 49.89 -24.23
C ALA A 385 5.74 50.79 -24.41
N SER A 386 4.56 50.33 -23.98
CA SER A 386 3.42 51.20 -23.66
C SER A 386 2.70 50.66 -22.39
N PRO A 387 2.13 51.58 -21.56
CA PRO A 387 1.94 51.30 -20.14
C PRO A 387 0.56 50.73 -19.80
N LEU A 388 0.52 50.05 -18.62
CA LEU A 388 -0.68 49.57 -17.94
C LEU A 388 -1.59 50.69 -17.40
N PRO A 389 -2.90 50.52 -17.36
CA PRO A 389 -3.79 51.39 -16.58
C PRO A 389 -3.93 50.86 -15.12
N THR A 390 -3.75 51.78 -14.19
CA THR A 390 -4.08 51.66 -12.78
C THR A 390 -5.57 52.00 -12.54
N SER A 391 -6.26 51.19 -11.78
CA SER A 391 -7.41 51.58 -10.96
C SER A 391 -7.68 50.39 -9.98
N GLY A 392 -7.84 50.51 -8.72
CA GLY A 392 -8.35 51.46 -7.83
C GLY A 392 -8.86 50.63 -6.66
N GLY A 393 -8.31 50.87 -5.45
CA GLY A 393 -8.57 50.02 -4.27
C GLY A 393 -9.97 50.25 -3.67
N HIS A 394 -10.40 49.25 -2.90
CA HIS A 394 -11.18 49.47 -1.67
C HIS A 394 -10.81 48.40 -0.64
N SER A 395 -10.25 48.90 0.46
CA SER A 395 -10.02 48.18 1.71
C SER A 395 -11.35 48.06 2.46
N LEU A 396 -11.59 46.88 3.03
CA LEU A 396 -12.47 46.74 4.20
C LEU A 396 -11.73 45.82 5.20
N LEU A 397 -11.03 46.49 6.12
CA LEU A 397 -10.68 45.96 7.44
C LEU A 397 -11.95 46.09 8.30
N GLU A 398 -12.40 45.00 8.90
CA GLU A 398 -13.07 45.04 10.16
C GLU A 398 -12.60 43.96 11.10
N ALA A 399 -12.19 44.41 12.27
CA ALA A 399 -11.64 43.68 13.38
C ALA A 399 -12.71 42.85 14.10
N ILE A 400 -12.38 41.63 14.50
CA ILE A 400 -13.02 40.97 15.64
C ILE A 400 -11.96 40.56 16.64
N THR A 401 -12.07 41.16 17.82
CA THR A 401 -11.21 41.02 19.00
C THR A 401 -11.28 39.65 19.64
N ALA A 402 -10.13 39.28 20.21
CA ALA A 402 -9.92 38.12 21.06
C ALA A 402 -10.79 38.11 22.31
N LYS A 403 -11.33 36.96 22.67
CA LYS A 403 -11.59 36.59 24.09
C LYS A 403 -11.64 35.05 24.21
N GLY A 404 -10.91 34.52 25.20
CA GLY A 404 -11.26 33.30 25.93
C GLY A 404 -10.32 32.09 25.71
N LEU A 405 -9.26 32.02 26.51
CA LEU A 405 -8.62 30.71 26.85
C LEU A 405 -9.65 29.85 27.61
N GLY A 406 -9.89 28.65 27.08
CA GLY A 406 -10.59 27.60 27.80
C GLY A 406 -9.95 26.27 27.47
N SER A 407 -9.22 25.71 28.44
CA SER A 407 -8.68 24.36 28.37
C SER A 407 -9.83 23.36 28.28
N PHE A 408 -9.90 22.59 27.20
CA PHE A 408 -10.73 21.38 27.11
C PHE A 408 -9.86 20.17 26.82
N LEU A 409 -9.85 19.28 27.79
CA LEU A 409 -9.41 17.88 27.68
C LEU A 409 -10.27 17.19 26.61
N LEU A 410 -9.63 16.63 25.59
CA LEU A 410 -10.28 15.76 24.61
C LEU A 410 -10.50 14.37 25.23
N PRO A 411 -11.70 13.78 25.11
CA PRO A 411 -11.89 12.38 25.38
C PRO A 411 -11.44 11.58 24.13
N LEU A 412 -10.58 10.56 24.35
CA LEU A 412 -10.33 9.48 23.41
C LEU A 412 -11.66 8.77 23.13
N VAL A 413 -12.21 8.94 21.96
CA VAL A 413 -13.29 8.08 21.46
C VAL A 413 -12.65 6.89 20.77
N GLY A 414 -12.59 5.78 21.48
CA GLY A 414 -12.27 4.48 20.94
C GLY A 414 -13.39 4.02 19.99
N VAL A 415 -13.09 3.90 18.70
CA VAL A 415 -13.98 3.23 17.76
C VAL A 415 -13.85 1.72 17.98
N VAL A 416 -14.84 1.14 18.63
CA VAL A 416 -14.97 -0.30 18.81
C VAL A 416 -15.47 -0.88 17.48
N PHE A 417 -14.62 -1.61 16.78
CA PHE A 417 -15.05 -2.53 15.74
C PHE A 417 -15.58 -3.80 16.41
N LEU A 418 -16.88 -4.00 16.38
CA LEU A 418 -17.49 -5.30 16.68
C LEU A 418 -17.21 -6.22 15.48
N ALA A 419 -16.36 -7.21 15.71
CA ALA A 419 -16.26 -8.39 14.87
C ALA A 419 -17.28 -9.43 15.40
N LEU A 420 -18.24 -9.81 14.57
CA LEU A 420 -18.96 -11.07 14.67
C LEU A 420 -18.38 -12.06 13.68
#